data_fad029b949eec252d13d7e3c5d85054b
#
_entry.id   fad029b949eec252d13d7e3c5d85054b
#
_cell.length_a   1.000
_cell.length_b   1.000
_cell.length_c   1.000
_cell.angle_alpha   90.00
_cell.angle_beta   90.00
_cell.angle_gamma   90.00
#
_symmetry.space_group_name_H-M   'P 1'
#
loop_
_entity.id
_entity.type
_entity.pdbx_description
1 polymer ?
#
loop_
_entity_poly.entity_id
_entity_poly.type
_entity_poly.pdbx_seq_one_letter_code
_entity_poly.pdbx_strand_id
1 'polypeptide(L)'
;MASPVRSLIPMVHVKSVPTSIGFYGLLGFKVENTFTPSDQEEPSWAYLVSDRAQIMLARADEPIVPSQQAVLFYTYCDDVPGLREHLIAEGIQAGPIQSPFYAPRGEFRIQDPDGYVIMVTHTGP
;
A
#
# COMPACT_ATOMS: atom_id res chain seq x y z
N MET A 1 -32.81 14.10 -1.06
CA MET A 1 -31.44 14.41 -0.62
C MET A 1 -30.58 13.16 -0.71
N ALA A 2 -29.44 13.28 -1.36
CA ALA A 2 -28.55 12.14 -1.52
C ALA A 2 -27.72 11.89 -0.24
N SER A 3 -27.41 10.62 0.01
CA SER A 3 -26.49 10.25 1.10
C SER A 3 -25.06 10.44 0.63
N PRO A 4 -24.16 10.94 1.49
CA PRO A 4 -22.75 11.01 1.13
C PRO A 4 -22.12 9.63 1.06
N VAL A 5 -21.01 9.52 0.31
CA VAL A 5 -20.18 8.30 0.33
C VAL A 5 -19.62 8.14 1.75
N ARG A 6 -19.73 6.94 2.30
CA ARG A 6 -19.32 6.67 3.68
C ARG A 6 -17.99 5.93 3.78
N SER A 7 -17.53 5.36 2.70
CA SER A 7 -16.29 4.59 2.71
C SER A 7 -15.73 4.55 1.31
N LEU A 8 -14.43 4.40 1.21
CA LEU A 8 -13.75 4.23 -0.05
C LEU A 8 -12.59 3.26 0.17
N ILE A 9 -12.52 2.24 -0.67
CA ILE A 9 -11.44 1.27 -0.62
C ILE A 9 -10.79 1.23 -2.01
N PRO A 10 -9.54 1.65 -2.14
CA PRO A 10 -8.87 1.52 -3.43
C PRO A 10 -8.64 0.04 -3.76
N MET A 11 -8.88 -0.32 -5.02
CA MET A 11 -8.51 -1.63 -5.54
C MET A 11 -7.47 -1.40 -6.63
N VAL A 12 -6.26 -1.90 -6.41
CA VAL A 12 -5.16 -1.71 -7.34
C VAL A 12 -4.91 -2.99 -8.12
N HIS A 13 -4.63 -2.83 -9.41
CA HIS A 13 -4.25 -3.96 -10.25
C HIS A 13 -2.77 -4.25 -10.07
N VAL A 14 -2.44 -5.51 -9.80
CA VAL A 14 -1.08 -5.93 -9.50
C VAL A 14 -0.68 -7.10 -10.38
N LYS A 15 0.62 -7.27 -10.61
CA LYS A 15 1.12 -8.39 -11.38
C LYS A 15 0.93 -9.72 -10.63
N SER A 16 1.19 -9.72 -9.32
CA SER A 16 1.10 -10.91 -8.48
C SER A 16 0.47 -10.55 -7.15
N VAL A 17 -0.71 -11.11 -6.87
CA VAL A 17 -1.40 -10.87 -5.61
C VAL A 17 -0.56 -11.38 -4.42
N PRO A 18 0.02 -12.59 -4.44
CA PRO A 18 0.86 -13.03 -3.33
C PRO A 18 2.06 -12.12 -3.07
N THR A 19 2.75 -11.66 -4.11
CA THR A 19 3.89 -10.75 -3.95
C THR A 19 3.45 -9.44 -3.29
N SER A 20 2.33 -8.89 -3.72
CA SER A 20 1.81 -7.64 -3.14
C SER A 20 1.31 -7.83 -1.71
N ILE A 21 0.71 -8.99 -1.39
CA ILE A 21 0.35 -9.32 -0.01
C ILE A 21 1.59 -9.25 0.88
N GLY A 22 2.71 -9.83 0.43
CA GLY A 22 3.96 -9.78 1.18
C GLY A 22 4.46 -8.37 1.40
N PHE A 23 4.40 -7.53 0.36
CA PHE A 23 4.83 -6.15 0.46
C PHE A 23 3.97 -5.35 1.46
N TYR A 24 2.65 -5.39 1.29
CA TYR A 24 1.75 -4.65 2.16
C TYR A 24 1.76 -5.19 3.59
N GLY A 25 2.10 -6.47 3.76
CA GLY A 25 2.31 -7.04 5.08
C GLY A 25 3.43 -6.34 5.86
N LEU A 26 4.47 -5.86 5.17
CA LEU A 26 5.55 -5.11 5.80
C LEU A 26 5.07 -3.76 6.35
N LEU A 27 3.97 -3.23 5.81
CA LEU A 27 3.35 -1.99 6.28
C LEU A 27 2.30 -2.25 7.38
N GLY A 28 2.11 -3.50 7.78
CA GLY A 28 1.15 -3.85 8.82
C GLY A 28 -0.18 -4.36 8.31
N PHE A 29 -0.37 -4.47 7.01
CA PHE A 29 -1.62 -4.96 6.45
C PHE A 29 -1.74 -6.47 6.65
N LYS A 30 -2.91 -6.92 7.01
CA LYS A 30 -3.25 -8.34 7.16
C LYS A 30 -4.33 -8.71 6.15
N VAL A 31 -4.25 -9.95 5.66
CA VAL A 31 -5.26 -10.46 4.73
C VAL A 31 -6.56 -10.71 5.49
N GLU A 32 -7.62 -10.06 5.04
CA GLU A 32 -8.96 -10.24 5.60
C GLU A 32 -9.75 -11.24 4.77
N ASN A 33 -9.55 -11.23 3.44
CA ASN A 33 -10.25 -12.13 2.54
C ASN A 33 -9.47 -12.29 1.25
N THR A 34 -9.63 -13.44 0.59
CA THR A 34 -9.03 -13.69 -0.72
C THR A 34 -10.02 -14.45 -1.58
N PHE A 35 -9.78 -14.42 -2.90
CA PHE A 35 -10.48 -15.29 -3.85
C PHE A 35 -9.46 -15.96 -4.76
N THR A 36 -9.52 -17.28 -4.83
CA THR A 36 -8.69 -18.07 -5.72
C THR A 36 -9.62 -18.77 -6.72
N PRO A 37 -9.47 -18.50 -8.02
CA PRO A 37 -10.27 -19.22 -9.03
C PRO A 37 -10.04 -20.73 -8.96
N SER A 38 -11.05 -21.53 -9.32
CA SER A 38 -11.01 -22.98 -9.17
C SER A 38 -9.94 -23.63 -10.05
N ASP A 39 -9.54 -22.99 -11.13
CA ASP A 39 -8.52 -23.48 -12.06
C ASP A 39 -7.13 -22.92 -11.77
N GLN A 40 -6.92 -22.26 -10.62
CA GLN A 40 -5.66 -21.62 -10.27
C GLN A 40 -5.25 -22.00 -8.86
N GLU A 41 -3.94 -21.85 -8.58
CA GLU A 41 -3.38 -22.15 -7.25
C GLU A 41 -3.21 -20.92 -6.41
N GLU A 42 -3.16 -19.72 -7.03
CA GLU A 42 -2.92 -18.48 -6.34
C GLU A 42 -4.16 -17.58 -6.36
N PRO A 43 -4.33 -16.75 -5.33
CA PRO A 43 -5.45 -15.82 -5.33
C PRO A 43 -5.31 -14.77 -6.44
N SER A 44 -6.44 -14.44 -7.03
CA SER A 44 -6.53 -13.36 -8.02
C SER A 44 -7.06 -12.05 -7.41
N TRP A 45 -7.47 -12.09 -6.16
CA TRP A 45 -7.99 -10.95 -5.43
C TRP A 45 -7.70 -11.12 -3.94
N ALA A 46 -7.45 -10.01 -3.27
CA ALA A 46 -7.28 -9.99 -1.82
C ALA A 46 -7.80 -8.68 -1.25
N TYR A 47 -8.29 -8.76 -0.01
CA TYR A 47 -8.71 -7.61 0.78
C TYR A 47 -7.83 -7.55 2.02
N LEU A 48 -7.11 -6.44 2.19
CA LEU A 48 -6.13 -6.26 3.25
C LEU A 48 -6.53 -5.10 4.15
N VAL A 49 -6.25 -5.24 5.44
CA VAL A 49 -6.62 -4.25 6.45
C VAL A 49 -5.45 -4.01 7.40
N SER A 50 -5.20 -2.76 7.74
CA SER A 50 -4.30 -2.36 8.81
C SER A 50 -4.97 -1.22 9.58
N ASP A 51 -5.39 -1.49 10.82
CA ASP A 51 -6.17 -0.55 11.61
C ASP A 51 -7.37 -0.04 10.79
N ARG A 52 -7.43 1.23 10.44
CA ARG A 52 -8.52 1.80 9.63
C ARG A 52 -8.16 1.88 8.15
N ALA A 53 -6.95 1.49 7.78
CA ALA A 53 -6.53 1.49 6.38
C ALA A 53 -7.00 0.21 5.69
N GLN A 54 -7.43 0.33 4.45
CA GLN A 54 -7.95 -0.79 3.67
C GLN A 54 -7.46 -0.67 2.23
N ILE A 55 -7.14 -1.80 1.63
CA ILE A 55 -6.77 -1.86 0.22
C ILE A 55 -7.18 -3.22 -0.34
N MET A 56 -7.61 -3.23 -1.59
CA MET A 56 -7.86 -4.48 -2.32
C MET A 56 -6.83 -4.62 -3.43
N LEU A 57 -6.45 -5.85 -3.69
CA LEU A 57 -5.52 -6.23 -4.75
C LEU A 57 -6.25 -7.12 -5.74
N ALA A 58 -6.08 -6.84 -7.02
CA ALA A 58 -6.64 -7.67 -8.09
C ALA A 58 -5.56 -7.92 -9.13
N ARG A 59 -5.43 -9.19 -9.56
CA ARG A 59 -4.44 -9.50 -10.60
C ARG A 59 -4.82 -8.82 -11.90
N ALA A 60 -3.85 -8.13 -12.49
CA ALA A 60 -4.06 -7.41 -13.74
C ALA A 60 -4.21 -8.38 -14.91
N ASP A 61 -5.09 -8.06 -15.86
CA ASP A 61 -5.23 -8.80 -17.10
C ASP A 61 -4.26 -8.32 -18.17
N GLU A 62 -3.76 -7.10 -18.01
CA GLU A 62 -2.83 -6.49 -18.96
C GLU A 62 -1.52 -6.14 -18.27
N PRO A 63 -0.43 -5.96 -19.04
CA PRO A 63 0.85 -5.58 -18.45
C PRO A 63 0.76 -4.28 -17.68
N ILE A 64 1.39 -4.24 -16.52
CA ILE A 64 1.46 -3.04 -15.69
C ILE A 64 2.71 -2.27 -16.07
N VAL A 65 2.55 -0.96 -16.24
CA VAL A 65 3.67 -0.05 -16.53
C VAL A 65 3.92 0.78 -15.28
N PRO A 66 4.94 0.43 -14.46
CA PRO A 66 5.15 1.10 -13.17
C PRO A 66 5.31 2.62 -13.27
N SER A 67 5.96 3.11 -14.34
CA SER A 67 6.16 4.55 -14.50
C SER A 67 4.89 5.33 -14.84
N GLN A 68 3.79 4.63 -15.11
CA GLN A 68 2.51 5.28 -15.42
C GLN A 68 1.52 5.26 -14.27
N GLN A 69 1.95 4.80 -13.10
CA GLN A 69 1.09 4.84 -11.91
C GLN A 69 1.00 6.26 -11.39
N ALA A 70 -0.18 6.84 -11.43
CA ALA A 70 -0.40 8.26 -11.16
C ALA A 70 -1.07 8.55 -9.81
N VAL A 71 -1.54 7.52 -9.10
CA VAL A 71 -2.17 7.68 -7.79
C VAL A 71 -1.12 7.54 -6.70
N LEU A 72 -1.13 8.48 -5.75
CA LEU A 72 -0.30 8.37 -4.55
C LEU A 72 -1.17 7.91 -3.39
N PHE A 73 -0.63 6.99 -2.59
CA PHE A 73 -1.28 6.58 -1.35
C PHE A 73 -0.56 7.26 -0.19
N TYR A 74 -1.30 8.09 0.55
CA TYR A 74 -0.78 8.65 1.78
C TYR A 74 -1.14 7.74 2.93
N THR A 75 -0.12 7.23 3.62
CA THR A 75 -0.28 6.39 4.79
C THR A 75 0.27 7.12 6.01
N TYR A 76 -0.26 6.80 7.17
CA TYR A 76 0.08 7.50 8.41
C TYR A 76 0.45 6.48 9.47
N CYS A 77 1.57 6.70 10.13
CA CYS A 77 2.04 5.85 11.21
C CYS A 77 2.60 6.70 12.35
N ASP A 78 2.77 6.09 13.52
CA ASP A 78 3.21 6.80 14.71
C ASP A 78 4.73 6.88 14.84
N ASP A 79 5.46 6.07 14.06
CA ASP A 79 6.92 6.02 14.14
C ASP A 79 7.51 5.91 12.74
N VAL A 80 7.66 7.07 12.10
CA VAL A 80 8.17 7.15 10.72
C VAL A 80 9.60 6.61 10.62
N PRO A 81 10.55 7.00 11.48
CA PRO A 81 11.90 6.44 11.39
C PRO A 81 11.95 4.94 11.64
N GLY A 82 11.19 4.43 12.60
CA GLY A 82 11.17 3.00 12.92
C GLY A 82 10.61 2.17 11.78
N LEU A 83 9.53 2.61 11.15
CA LEU A 83 8.97 1.91 10.00
C LEU A 83 9.96 1.92 8.83
N ARG A 84 10.62 3.06 8.60
CA ARG A 84 11.63 3.15 7.54
C ARG A 84 12.75 2.14 7.74
N GLU A 85 13.29 2.06 8.97
CA GLU A 85 14.34 1.10 9.27
C GLU A 85 13.90 -0.34 9.07
N HIS A 86 12.68 -0.66 9.48
CA HIS A 86 12.10 -1.99 9.27
C HIS A 86 12.01 -2.33 7.79
N LEU A 87 11.52 -1.41 6.97
CA LEU A 87 11.38 -1.63 5.53
C LEU A 87 12.74 -1.83 4.86
N ILE A 88 13.74 -1.02 5.23
CA ILE A 88 15.10 -1.15 4.69
C ILE A 88 15.68 -2.51 5.08
N ALA A 89 15.48 -2.96 6.32
CA ALA A 89 15.96 -4.26 6.78
C ALA A 89 15.33 -5.41 5.99
N GLU A 90 14.11 -5.21 5.49
CA GLU A 90 13.40 -6.20 4.68
C GLU A 90 13.68 -6.04 3.17
N GLY A 91 14.62 -5.19 2.79
CA GLY A 91 15.05 -5.06 1.40
C GLY A 91 14.28 -4.03 0.59
N ILE A 92 13.46 -3.21 1.21
CA ILE A 92 12.70 -2.17 0.50
C ILE A 92 13.57 -0.93 0.35
N GLN A 93 13.58 -0.35 -0.84
CA GLN A 93 14.23 0.93 -1.08
C GLN A 93 13.33 2.06 -0.58
N ALA A 94 13.79 2.76 0.44
CA ALA A 94 13.03 3.86 1.01
C ALA A 94 13.79 5.16 0.79
N GLY A 95 13.08 6.19 0.34
CA GLY A 95 13.65 7.51 0.19
C GLY A 95 14.02 8.12 1.54
N PRO A 96 14.72 9.26 1.54
CA PRO A 96 15.08 9.91 2.79
C PRO A 96 13.86 10.49 3.49
N ILE A 97 13.93 10.58 4.82
CA ILE A 97 12.91 11.28 5.58
C ILE A 97 13.07 12.77 5.35
N GLN A 98 11.97 13.42 4.94
CA GLN A 98 11.91 14.86 4.74
C GLN A 98 10.84 15.43 5.66
N SER A 99 10.96 16.71 6.01
CA SER A 99 10.03 17.37 6.92
C SER A 99 9.48 18.63 6.26
N PRO A 100 8.64 18.48 5.22
CA PRO A 100 8.00 19.64 4.60
C PRO A 100 7.05 20.31 5.58
N PHE A 101 6.62 21.53 5.25
CA PHE A 101 5.79 22.30 6.16
C PHE A 101 4.49 21.58 6.55
N TYR A 102 3.95 20.76 5.65
CA TYR A 102 2.70 20.01 5.90
C TYR A 102 2.93 18.69 6.63
N ALA A 103 4.19 18.26 6.78
CA ALA A 103 4.54 17.03 7.49
C ALA A 103 5.79 17.25 8.35
N PRO A 104 5.70 18.13 9.39
CA PRO A 104 6.88 18.52 10.16
C PRO A 104 7.53 17.39 10.93
N ARG A 105 6.80 16.31 11.23
CA ARG A 105 7.35 15.13 11.92
C ARG A 105 7.88 14.08 10.99
N GLY A 106 7.92 14.38 9.68
CA GLY A 106 8.62 13.56 8.72
C GLY A 106 7.72 12.69 7.85
N GLU A 107 8.19 12.48 6.64
CA GLU A 107 7.60 11.53 5.70
C GLU A 107 8.69 10.99 4.79
N PHE A 108 8.48 9.81 4.23
CA PHE A 108 9.35 9.26 3.20
C PHE A 108 8.51 8.53 2.15
N ARG A 109 9.17 8.21 1.03
CA ARG A 109 8.52 7.64 -0.14
C ARG A 109 9.03 6.23 -0.39
N ILE A 110 8.10 5.32 -0.72
CA ILE A 110 8.42 3.99 -1.23
C ILE A 110 7.54 3.70 -2.43
N GLN A 111 7.88 2.65 -3.17
CA GLN A 111 7.04 2.13 -4.25
C GLN A 111 6.72 0.68 -3.96
N ASP A 112 5.49 0.27 -4.29
CA ASP A 112 5.13 -1.13 -4.22
C ASP A 112 5.67 -1.90 -5.43
N PRO A 113 5.52 -3.23 -5.50
CA PRO A 113 6.08 -4.01 -6.61
C PRO A 113 5.59 -3.60 -8.00
N ASP A 114 4.45 -2.94 -8.09
CA ASP A 114 3.85 -2.52 -9.36
C ASP A 114 4.02 -1.02 -9.64
N GLY A 115 4.80 -0.33 -8.82
CA GLY A 115 5.12 1.08 -9.03
C GLY A 115 4.17 2.07 -8.40
N TYR A 116 3.18 1.60 -7.63
CA TYR A 116 2.32 2.51 -6.87
C TYR A 116 3.14 3.21 -5.80
N VAL A 117 3.05 4.54 -5.76
CA VAL A 117 3.80 5.36 -4.82
C VAL A 117 3.06 5.46 -3.50
N ILE A 118 3.78 5.18 -2.43
CA ILE A 118 3.23 5.26 -1.08
C ILE A 118 4.07 6.24 -0.28
N MET A 119 3.41 7.28 0.24
CA MET A 119 4.02 8.21 1.19
C MET A 119 3.73 7.69 2.58
N VAL A 120 4.77 7.59 3.40
CA VAL A 120 4.63 7.20 4.81
C VAL A 120 4.88 8.44 5.65
N THR A 121 3.85 8.89 6.36
CA THR A 121 3.80 10.19 7.03
C THR A 121 3.44 9.99 8.49
N HIS A 122 3.84 10.90 9.35
CA HIS A 122 3.51 10.81 10.77
C HIS A 122 2.02 11.12 10.98
N THR A 123 1.37 10.37 11.90
CA THR A 123 -0.06 10.54 12.20
C THR A 123 -0.39 11.87 12.84
N GLY A 124 0.54 12.46 13.59
CA GLY A 124 0.31 13.72 14.29
C GLY A 124 0.85 14.94 13.54
N PRO A 125 0.51 16.11 14.02
CA PRO A 125 1.05 17.35 13.45
C PRO A 125 2.54 17.53 13.71
#